data_bdbaeef3c7ac4e515037e9779eac8e04
#
_entry.id   bdbaeef3c7ac4e515037e9779eac8e04
#
_cell.length_a   1.000
_cell.length_b   1.000
_cell.length_c   1.000
_cell.angle_alpha   90.00
_cell.angle_beta   90.00
_cell.angle_gamma   90.00
#
_symmetry.space_group_name_H-M   'P 1'
#
loop_
_entity.id
_entity.type
_entity.pdbx_description
1 polymer ?
#
loop_
_entity_poly.entity_id
_entity_poly.type
_entity_poly.pdbx_seq_one_letter_code
_entity_poly.pdbx_strand_id
1 'polypeptide(L)'
;MMQIAKSFFLLLVLATAALFMPHAKASCQSPSLPALLSLTSISVSTSLPVGSTIPGTERTVQISGNCYYAPDAGQPIIACYNGFGKEIPGLPGVYETGVAGIGISLRNDKGQRVTGAADQICSANVPVGQVSGTINSDSTIPFSFDVMLELVKTSETVASGALTMSNTQFNLEVGRNEALGDPNTLSYSGNVQVKAVTCSVSPKSLTVTLGDFPVSRFTGPGTLVSQSVFNIGMLCDRDVQPEMMITSANGYETNFPGVIKLTPESG
;
A
#
# COMPACT_ATOMS: atom_id res chain seq x y z
N MET A 1 19.25 64.58 -2.37
CA MET A 1 18.00 64.19 -3.03
C MET A 1 18.18 63.17 -4.17
N MET A 2 19.25 63.24 -4.96
CA MET A 2 19.47 62.37 -6.14
C MET A 2 19.78 60.88 -5.80
N GLN A 3 20.35 60.57 -4.62
CA GLN A 3 20.62 59.19 -4.19
C GLN A 3 19.35 58.46 -3.70
N ILE A 4 18.43 59.15 -3.05
CA ILE A 4 17.18 58.56 -2.56
C ILE A 4 16.28 58.18 -3.74
N ALA A 5 16.24 59.01 -4.79
CA ALA A 5 15.46 58.73 -6.00
C ALA A 5 15.96 57.48 -6.75
N LYS A 6 17.29 57.25 -6.80
CA LYS A 6 17.89 56.07 -7.43
C LYS A 6 17.58 54.80 -6.66
N SER A 7 17.60 54.83 -5.32
CA SER A 7 17.25 53.67 -4.50
C SER A 7 15.77 53.31 -4.62
N PHE A 8 14.89 54.31 -4.71
CA PHE A 8 13.45 54.08 -4.87
C PHE A 8 13.12 53.50 -6.24
N PHE A 9 13.80 53.95 -7.29
CA PHE A 9 13.63 53.41 -8.64
C PHE A 9 14.14 51.99 -8.77
N LEU A 10 15.25 51.63 -8.10
CA LEU A 10 15.80 50.28 -8.07
C LEU A 10 14.86 49.30 -7.33
N LEU A 11 14.27 49.74 -6.21
CA LEU A 11 13.30 48.97 -5.47
C LEU A 11 11.99 48.73 -6.26
N LEU A 12 11.55 49.73 -7.02
CA LEU A 12 10.35 49.63 -7.85
C LEU A 12 10.57 48.65 -9.03
N VAL A 13 11.74 48.67 -9.66
CA VAL A 13 12.09 47.75 -10.75
C VAL A 13 12.23 46.32 -10.25
N LEU A 14 12.80 46.10 -9.05
CA LEU A 14 12.88 44.80 -8.42
C LEU A 14 11.49 44.26 -8.04
N ALA A 15 10.59 45.11 -7.54
CA ALA A 15 9.22 44.73 -7.19
C ALA A 15 8.38 44.38 -8.43
N THR A 16 8.56 45.09 -9.54
CA THR A 16 7.88 44.78 -10.80
C THR A 16 8.42 43.50 -11.46
N ALA A 17 9.73 43.23 -11.37
CA ALA A 17 10.31 42.00 -11.89
C ALA A 17 9.80 40.75 -11.14
N ALA A 18 9.53 40.85 -9.85
CA ALA A 18 8.94 39.75 -9.07
C ALA A 18 7.49 39.43 -9.46
N LEU A 19 6.76 40.38 -10.03
CA LEU A 19 5.38 40.19 -10.49
C LEU A 19 5.26 39.50 -11.86
N PHE A 20 6.35 39.41 -12.61
CA PHE A 20 6.41 38.79 -13.93
C PHE A 20 7.21 37.49 -13.97
N MET A 21 7.52 36.90 -12.82
CA MET A 21 8.08 35.54 -12.82
C MET A 21 7.02 34.59 -13.36
N PRO A 22 7.24 33.94 -14.51
CA PRO A 22 6.33 32.88 -14.95
C PRO A 22 6.33 31.81 -13.87
N HIS A 23 5.18 31.50 -13.35
CA HIS A 23 5.03 30.33 -12.49
C HIS A 23 5.47 29.13 -13.31
N ALA A 24 6.47 28.41 -12.87
CA ALA A 24 6.83 27.13 -13.47
C ALA A 24 5.61 26.22 -13.34
N LYS A 25 4.91 25.98 -14.43
CA LYS A 25 3.85 24.98 -14.48
C LYS A 25 4.54 23.64 -14.66
N ALA A 26 4.06 22.63 -13.93
CA ALA A 26 4.47 21.26 -14.18
C ALA A 26 4.32 20.93 -15.67
N SER A 27 5.31 20.25 -16.24
CA SER A 27 5.30 19.85 -17.66
C SER A 27 4.21 18.84 -17.96
N CYS A 28 3.70 18.14 -16.94
CA CYS A 28 2.63 17.17 -17.01
C CYS A 28 1.39 17.65 -16.24
N GLN A 29 0.22 17.20 -16.68
CA GLN A 29 -1.05 17.45 -16.01
C GLN A 29 -1.81 16.14 -15.85
N SER A 30 -2.29 15.88 -14.64
CA SER A 30 -3.14 14.74 -14.33
C SER A 30 -4.43 15.24 -13.66
N PRO A 31 -5.56 15.30 -14.37
CA PRO A 31 -6.83 15.72 -13.80
C PRO A 31 -7.38 14.71 -12.76
N SER A 32 -6.82 13.51 -12.69
CA SER A 32 -7.17 12.51 -11.67
C SER A 32 -6.41 12.69 -10.36
N LEU A 33 -5.44 13.60 -10.27
CA LEU A 33 -4.73 13.96 -9.05
C LEU A 33 -5.22 15.31 -8.49
N PRO A 34 -5.24 15.47 -7.15
CA PRO A 34 -4.92 14.49 -6.12
C PRO A 34 -6.05 13.48 -5.94
N ALA A 35 -5.69 12.22 -5.87
CA ALA A 35 -6.63 11.22 -5.43
C ALA A 35 -6.70 11.26 -3.90
N LEU A 36 -7.69 11.93 -3.38
CA LEU A 36 -8.03 11.90 -1.96
C LEU A 36 -8.89 10.67 -1.69
N LEU A 37 -8.30 9.66 -1.08
CA LEU A 37 -8.97 8.42 -0.75
C LEU A 37 -9.50 8.50 0.68
N SER A 38 -10.80 8.34 0.87
CA SER A 38 -11.40 8.34 2.20
C SER A 38 -11.60 6.90 2.70
N LEU A 39 -11.24 6.68 3.96
CA LEU A 39 -11.53 5.47 4.70
C LEU A 39 -12.51 5.82 5.82
N THR A 40 -13.61 5.08 5.94
CA THR A 40 -14.66 5.39 6.93
C THR A 40 -14.33 4.84 8.32
N SER A 41 -13.86 3.60 8.38
CA SER A 41 -13.38 2.96 9.61
C SER A 41 -12.52 1.77 9.25
N ILE A 42 -11.50 1.49 10.05
CA ILE A 42 -10.59 0.39 9.84
C ILE A 42 -10.61 -0.49 11.09
N SER A 43 -10.78 -1.79 10.87
CA SER A 43 -10.64 -2.80 11.90
C SER A 43 -9.40 -3.63 11.64
N VAL A 44 -8.55 -3.81 12.64
CA VAL A 44 -7.30 -4.55 12.52
C VAL A 44 -7.34 -5.75 13.45
N SER A 45 -7.29 -6.95 12.87
CA SER A 45 -7.21 -8.17 13.66
C SER A 45 -5.85 -8.31 14.33
N THR A 46 -5.85 -8.73 15.59
CA THR A 46 -4.61 -9.07 16.30
C THR A 46 -3.90 -10.27 15.70
N SER A 47 -4.65 -11.20 15.09
CA SER A 47 -4.10 -12.38 14.41
C SER A 47 -3.52 -12.10 13.02
N LEU A 48 -3.75 -10.90 12.46
CA LEU A 48 -3.14 -10.53 11.18
C LEU A 48 -1.61 -10.46 11.35
N PRO A 49 -0.83 -11.15 10.51
CA PRO A 49 0.63 -11.11 10.62
C PRO A 49 1.21 -9.70 10.39
N VAL A 50 2.30 -9.39 11.07
CA VAL A 50 3.07 -8.17 10.81
C VAL A 50 3.60 -8.19 9.38
N GLY A 51 3.53 -7.06 8.69
CA GLY A 51 3.88 -6.91 7.26
C GLY A 51 2.73 -7.17 6.29
N SER A 52 1.58 -7.65 6.79
CA SER A 52 0.40 -7.90 5.94
C SER A 52 -0.41 -6.63 5.72
N THR A 53 -1.01 -6.54 4.53
CA THR A 53 -2.01 -5.52 4.22
C THR A 53 -3.24 -5.70 5.10
N ILE A 54 -3.75 -4.60 5.63
CA ILE A 54 -4.96 -4.59 6.44
C ILE A 54 -6.17 -4.73 5.50
N PRO A 55 -6.99 -5.77 5.63
CA PRO A 55 -8.11 -6.02 4.74
C PRO A 55 -9.06 -4.82 4.62
N GLY A 56 -9.50 -4.54 3.40
CA GLY A 56 -10.42 -3.44 3.11
C GLY A 56 -9.78 -2.06 3.07
N THR A 57 -8.45 -1.97 3.16
CA THR A 57 -7.72 -0.70 3.05
C THR A 57 -7.07 -0.47 1.70
N GLU A 58 -7.05 -1.49 0.84
CA GLU A 58 -6.55 -1.34 -0.51
C GLU A 58 -7.44 -0.43 -1.35
N ARG A 59 -6.81 0.51 -2.03
CA ARG A 59 -7.47 1.40 -2.99
C ARG A 59 -6.62 1.50 -4.24
N THR A 60 -7.12 0.93 -5.32
CA THR A 60 -6.53 1.11 -6.64
C THR A 60 -6.99 2.44 -7.21
N VAL A 61 -6.03 3.20 -7.71
CA VAL A 61 -6.25 4.51 -8.35
C VAL A 61 -5.65 4.45 -9.73
N GLN A 62 -6.49 4.66 -10.75
CA GLN A 62 -6.02 4.90 -12.10
C GLN A 62 -5.62 6.37 -12.23
N ILE A 63 -4.38 6.59 -12.63
CA ILE A 63 -3.81 7.92 -12.84
C ILE A 63 -3.53 8.08 -14.32
N SER A 64 -4.10 9.13 -14.92
CA SER A 64 -3.93 9.40 -16.34
C SER A 64 -3.81 10.90 -16.61
N GLY A 65 -3.17 11.25 -17.72
CA GLY A 65 -2.96 12.63 -18.09
C GLY A 65 -2.07 12.77 -19.30
N ASN A 66 -1.54 13.97 -19.49
CA ASN A 66 -0.64 14.31 -20.58
C ASN A 66 0.54 15.14 -20.08
N CYS A 67 1.70 14.90 -20.70
CA CYS A 67 2.86 15.78 -20.62
C CYS A 67 2.93 16.61 -21.90
N TYR A 68 3.57 17.79 -21.82
CA TYR A 68 3.66 18.77 -22.90
C TYR A 68 5.10 19.15 -23.24
N TYR A 69 6.06 18.47 -22.60
CA TYR A 69 7.48 18.69 -22.82
C TYR A 69 8.11 17.46 -23.47
N ALA A 70 8.62 17.61 -24.68
CA ALA A 70 9.12 16.48 -25.47
C ALA A 70 10.13 15.55 -24.75
N PRO A 71 11.05 16.05 -23.91
CA PRO A 71 11.95 15.22 -23.13
C PRO A 71 11.29 14.28 -22.11
N ASP A 72 10.01 14.50 -21.77
CA ASP A 72 9.27 13.60 -20.86
C ASP A 72 8.84 12.31 -21.57
N ALA A 73 8.88 12.27 -22.90
CA ALA A 73 8.51 11.07 -23.65
C ALA A 73 9.37 9.87 -23.23
N GLY A 74 8.71 8.80 -22.83
CA GLY A 74 9.37 7.57 -22.39
C GLY A 74 9.97 7.64 -20.99
N GLN A 75 9.83 8.74 -20.26
CA GLN A 75 10.34 8.84 -18.89
C GLN A 75 9.52 7.98 -17.92
N PRO A 76 10.16 7.37 -16.92
CA PRO A 76 9.45 6.66 -15.87
C PRO A 76 8.68 7.66 -14.99
N ILE A 77 7.53 7.22 -14.50
CA ILE A 77 6.80 7.92 -13.45
C ILE A 77 7.15 7.23 -12.14
N ILE A 78 7.65 8.01 -11.20
CA ILE A 78 8.10 7.55 -9.88
C ILE A 78 7.20 8.13 -8.79
N ALA A 79 7.14 7.45 -7.66
CA ALA A 79 6.46 7.93 -6.48
C ALA A 79 7.40 7.90 -5.28
N CYS A 80 7.26 8.89 -4.40
CA CYS A 80 7.99 8.97 -3.15
C CYS A 80 7.06 9.24 -2.00
N TYR A 81 7.33 8.63 -0.86
CA TYR A 81 6.66 9.02 0.38
C TYR A 81 7.07 10.44 0.78
N ASN A 82 6.09 11.30 1.00
CA ASN A 82 6.25 12.72 1.37
C ASN A 82 5.61 13.05 2.73
N GLY A 83 5.34 12.03 3.54
CA GLY A 83 4.80 12.22 4.89
C GLY A 83 5.89 12.45 5.92
N PHE A 84 5.47 12.72 7.16
CA PHE A 84 6.38 12.93 8.29
C PHE A 84 6.88 11.62 8.93
N GLY A 85 6.30 10.47 8.55
CA GLY A 85 6.71 9.16 9.06
C GLY A 85 8.03 8.68 8.46
N LYS A 86 8.69 7.77 9.16
CA LYS A 86 9.90 7.11 8.67
C LYS A 86 9.55 5.76 8.05
N GLU A 87 10.40 5.27 7.18
CA GLU A 87 10.32 3.90 6.70
C GLU A 87 10.52 2.93 7.87
N ILE A 88 9.67 1.90 7.93
CA ILE A 88 9.66 0.95 9.04
C ILE A 88 10.76 -0.09 8.83
N PRO A 89 11.69 -0.27 9.79
CA PRO A 89 12.75 -1.24 9.67
C PRO A 89 12.20 -2.66 9.42
N GLY A 90 12.76 -3.33 8.42
CA GLY A 90 12.35 -4.69 8.03
C GLY A 90 11.09 -4.76 7.14
N LEU A 91 10.44 -3.64 6.85
CA LEU A 91 9.28 -3.54 5.96
C LEU A 91 9.54 -2.50 4.86
N PRO A 92 10.35 -2.80 3.84
CA PRO A 92 10.69 -1.84 2.79
C PRO A 92 9.43 -1.28 2.10
N GLY A 93 9.40 0.03 1.87
CA GLY A 93 8.27 0.74 1.26
C GLY A 93 7.04 0.87 2.16
N VAL A 94 7.18 0.63 3.45
CA VAL A 94 6.13 0.87 4.45
C VAL A 94 6.57 1.98 5.39
N TYR A 95 5.74 3.01 5.54
CA TYR A 95 6.04 4.22 6.29
C TYR A 95 5.09 4.40 7.47
N GLU A 96 5.59 4.99 8.56
CA GLU A 96 4.78 5.30 9.75
C GLU A 96 3.64 6.26 9.42
N THR A 97 2.47 6.01 10.01
CA THR A 97 1.27 6.86 9.84
C THR A 97 0.99 7.77 11.04
N GLY A 98 1.83 7.71 12.09
CA GLY A 98 1.53 8.34 13.37
C GLY A 98 0.59 7.52 14.26
N VAL A 99 -0.04 6.46 13.75
CA VAL A 99 -0.80 5.47 14.53
C VAL A 99 0.09 4.26 14.77
N ALA A 100 0.41 4.00 16.03
CA ALA A 100 1.32 2.90 16.36
C ALA A 100 0.78 1.55 15.86
N GLY A 101 1.65 0.79 15.20
CA GLY A 101 1.30 -0.51 14.60
C GLY A 101 0.64 -0.44 13.23
N ILE A 102 0.46 0.76 12.67
CA ILE A 102 -0.10 0.97 11.32
C ILE A 102 0.91 1.72 10.46
N GLY A 103 1.24 1.16 9.33
CA GLY A 103 2.02 1.79 8.27
C GLY A 103 1.21 2.01 7.01
N ILE A 104 1.72 2.85 6.11
CA ILE A 104 1.18 3.08 4.78
C ILE A 104 2.18 2.67 3.71
N SER A 105 1.69 2.15 2.61
CA SER A 105 2.49 1.75 1.46
C SER A 105 1.77 2.06 0.15
N LEU A 106 2.54 2.35 -0.88
CA LEU A 106 2.07 2.46 -2.25
C LEU A 106 2.70 1.34 -3.08
N ARG A 107 1.87 0.65 -3.88
CA ARG A 107 2.32 -0.38 -4.82
C ARG A 107 2.08 0.05 -6.26
N ASN A 108 2.94 -0.42 -7.15
CA ASN A 108 2.71 -0.35 -8.58
C ASN A 108 1.76 -1.47 -9.06
N ASP A 109 1.48 -1.50 -10.35
CA ASP A 109 0.66 -2.50 -11.05
C ASP A 109 1.22 -3.95 -10.95
N LYS A 110 2.51 -4.09 -10.63
CA LYS A 110 3.20 -5.38 -10.41
C LYS A 110 3.18 -5.83 -8.95
N GLY A 111 2.51 -5.09 -8.06
CA GLY A 111 2.45 -5.37 -6.63
C GLY A 111 3.73 -5.03 -5.86
N GLN A 112 4.70 -4.35 -6.47
CA GLN A 112 5.93 -3.92 -5.81
C GLN A 112 5.70 -2.65 -5.02
N ARG A 113 6.14 -2.63 -3.76
CA ARG A 113 6.09 -1.44 -2.90
C ARG A 113 7.11 -0.41 -3.35
N VAL A 114 6.66 0.83 -3.40
CA VAL A 114 7.52 1.98 -3.70
C VAL A 114 8.38 2.28 -2.48
N THR A 115 9.70 2.42 -2.71
CA THR A 115 10.67 2.83 -1.70
C THR A 115 11.22 4.21 -2.05
N GLY A 116 11.55 4.99 -1.04
CA GLY A 116 12.10 6.34 -1.17
C GLY A 116 11.22 7.40 -0.52
N ALA A 117 11.84 8.31 0.20
CA ALA A 117 11.20 9.42 0.90
C ALA A 117 11.63 10.76 0.30
N ALA A 118 10.79 11.77 0.43
CA ALA A 118 10.91 13.05 -0.25
C ALA A 118 11.87 14.07 0.40
N ASP A 119 12.49 13.73 1.53
CA ASP A 119 13.55 14.52 2.15
C ASP A 119 14.90 14.40 1.41
N GLN A 120 14.94 13.53 0.42
CA GLN A 120 16.05 13.29 -0.49
C GLN A 120 15.51 13.31 -1.92
N ILE A 121 16.39 13.43 -2.89
CA ILE A 121 16.02 13.22 -4.29
C ILE A 121 15.27 11.89 -4.37
N CYS A 122 14.02 11.94 -4.81
CA CYS A 122 13.19 10.76 -4.95
C CYS A 122 13.88 9.76 -5.86
N SER A 123 14.55 8.80 -5.26
CA SER A 123 15.33 7.77 -5.96
C SER A 123 14.61 6.44 -5.99
N ALA A 124 13.28 6.48 -6.00
CA ALA A 124 12.48 5.27 -6.05
C ALA A 124 12.95 4.37 -7.19
N ASN A 125 13.47 3.22 -6.85
CA ASN A 125 13.93 2.23 -7.82
C ASN A 125 12.78 1.46 -8.48
N VAL A 126 11.56 1.72 -8.03
CA VAL A 126 10.36 1.04 -8.50
C VAL A 126 9.45 2.07 -9.18
N PRO A 127 9.47 2.17 -10.51
CA PRO A 127 8.55 3.06 -11.21
C PRO A 127 7.11 2.59 -11.02
N VAL A 128 6.20 3.55 -10.91
CA VAL A 128 4.75 3.28 -10.81
C VAL A 128 4.07 3.35 -12.17
N GLY A 129 4.68 3.99 -13.15
CA GLY A 129 4.18 4.11 -14.51
C GLY A 129 5.25 4.60 -15.47
N GLN A 130 4.83 4.92 -16.68
CA GLN A 130 5.69 5.48 -17.72
C GLN A 130 4.89 6.44 -18.59
N VAL A 131 5.51 7.55 -18.96
CA VAL A 131 4.99 8.44 -19.99
C VAL A 131 5.16 7.75 -21.34
N SER A 132 4.19 7.89 -22.27
CA SER A 132 4.29 7.33 -23.61
C SER A 132 5.61 7.75 -24.29
N GLY A 133 6.19 6.84 -25.05
CA GLY A 133 7.30 7.17 -25.95
C GLY A 133 6.88 7.92 -27.22
N THR A 134 5.56 8.04 -27.46
CA THR A 134 5.00 8.65 -28.69
C THR A 134 4.40 10.00 -28.37
N ILE A 135 4.79 11.01 -29.13
CA ILE A 135 4.19 12.35 -29.09
C ILE A 135 3.03 12.38 -30.09
N ASN A 136 1.87 12.77 -29.64
CA ASN A 136 0.69 12.90 -30.48
C ASN A 136 0.82 14.10 -31.45
N SER A 137 -0.04 14.16 -32.47
CA SER A 137 -0.07 15.25 -33.44
C SER A 137 -0.40 16.62 -32.84
N ASP A 138 -1.06 16.65 -31.70
CA ASP A 138 -1.36 17.83 -30.89
C ASP A 138 -0.26 18.21 -29.88
N SER A 139 0.92 17.57 -29.99
CA SER A 139 2.07 17.74 -29.10
C SER A 139 1.84 17.25 -27.65
N THR A 140 0.82 16.44 -27.41
CA THR A 140 0.59 15.80 -26.12
C THR A 140 1.30 14.46 -26.04
N ILE A 141 1.72 14.08 -24.83
CA ILE A 141 2.40 12.81 -24.51
C ILE A 141 1.60 12.14 -23.41
N PRO A 142 0.73 11.16 -23.74
CA PRO A 142 -0.18 10.59 -22.76
C PRO A 142 0.54 9.66 -21.77
N PHE A 143 -0.06 9.51 -20.59
CA PHE A 143 0.27 8.47 -19.63
C PHE A 143 -1.01 7.92 -18.99
N SER A 144 -0.98 6.65 -18.63
CA SER A 144 -2.03 6.00 -17.84
C SER A 144 -1.43 4.80 -17.12
N PHE A 145 -1.65 4.70 -15.81
CA PHE A 145 -1.15 3.62 -14.97
C PHE A 145 -2.02 3.48 -13.72
N ASP A 146 -1.95 2.32 -13.07
CA ASP A 146 -2.64 2.05 -11.83
C ASP A 146 -1.63 1.97 -10.68
N VAL A 147 -2.02 2.53 -9.54
CA VAL A 147 -1.31 2.39 -8.28
C VAL A 147 -2.28 1.92 -7.20
N MET A 148 -1.77 1.21 -6.22
CA MET A 148 -2.56 0.74 -5.08
C MET A 148 -2.00 1.30 -3.79
N LEU A 149 -2.80 2.10 -3.09
CA LEU A 149 -2.52 2.56 -1.74
C LEU A 149 -3.08 1.56 -0.74
N GLU A 150 -2.29 1.18 0.27
CA GLU A 150 -2.67 0.21 1.28
C GLU A 150 -2.20 0.63 2.67
N LEU A 151 -2.89 0.15 3.70
CA LEU A 151 -2.38 0.17 5.07
C LEU A 151 -1.82 -1.20 5.44
N VAL A 152 -0.74 -1.19 6.21
CA VAL A 152 0.02 -2.39 6.58
C VAL A 152 0.10 -2.48 8.09
N LYS A 153 -0.15 -3.67 8.65
CA LYS A 153 0.12 -3.93 10.06
C LYS A 153 1.62 -4.01 10.29
N THR A 154 2.15 -3.20 11.20
CA THR A 154 3.60 -3.05 11.40
C THR A 154 4.09 -3.49 12.77
N SER A 155 3.18 -3.86 13.66
CA SER A 155 3.47 -4.37 15.00
C SER A 155 2.42 -5.37 15.43
N GLU A 156 2.77 -6.25 16.36
CA GLU A 156 1.81 -7.18 17.00
C GLU A 156 0.71 -6.41 17.74
N THR A 157 1.04 -5.26 18.30
CA THR A 157 0.09 -4.36 18.95
C THR A 157 -0.24 -3.18 18.05
N VAL A 158 -1.52 -2.87 17.95
CA VAL A 158 -2.04 -1.76 17.15
C VAL A 158 -2.78 -0.80 18.07
N ALA A 159 -2.43 0.48 18.01
CA ALA A 159 -3.16 1.51 18.72
C ALA A 159 -4.40 1.97 17.94
N SER A 160 -5.39 2.50 18.65
CA SER A 160 -6.45 3.30 18.04
C SER A 160 -5.95 4.71 17.78
N GLY A 161 -6.33 5.31 16.67
CA GLY A 161 -5.91 6.65 16.32
C GLY A 161 -6.52 7.15 15.01
N ALA A 162 -6.24 8.39 14.67
CA ALA A 162 -6.65 9.00 13.42
C ALA A 162 -5.46 9.06 12.44
N LEU A 163 -5.69 8.71 11.20
CA LEU A 163 -4.77 8.92 10.11
C LEU A 163 -4.87 10.36 9.63
N THR A 164 -3.74 10.98 9.35
CA THR A 164 -3.68 12.34 8.80
C THR A 164 -3.05 12.32 7.42
N MET A 165 -3.47 13.24 6.55
CA MET A 165 -2.90 13.38 5.21
C MET A 165 -1.38 13.57 5.26
N SER A 166 -0.89 14.36 6.19
CA SER A 166 0.56 14.61 6.37
C SER A 166 1.39 13.36 6.69
N ASN A 167 0.73 12.29 7.13
CA ASN A 167 1.40 11.01 7.43
C ASN A 167 1.03 9.89 6.44
N THR A 168 0.33 10.21 5.35
CA THR A 168 -0.12 9.21 4.37
C THR A 168 0.12 9.64 2.93
N GLN A 169 0.96 10.63 2.72
CA GLN A 169 1.13 11.31 1.44
C GLN A 169 2.28 10.72 0.63
N PHE A 170 2.01 10.48 -0.65
CA PHE A 170 3.01 10.18 -1.68
C PHE A 170 2.96 11.26 -2.75
N ASN A 171 4.13 11.71 -3.21
CA ASN A 171 4.27 12.55 -4.40
C ASN A 171 4.53 11.69 -5.63
N LEU A 172 4.02 12.13 -6.77
CA LEU A 172 4.30 11.52 -8.06
C LEU A 172 5.10 12.49 -8.93
N GLU A 173 6.13 11.97 -9.58
CA GLU A 173 7.08 12.73 -10.37
C GLU A 173 7.37 12.04 -11.70
N VAL A 174 7.67 12.85 -12.74
CA VAL A 174 8.12 12.36 -14.04
C VAL A 174 9.64 12.45 -14.09
N GLY A 175 10.31 11.37 -14.41
CA GLY A 175 11.75 11.31 -14.43
C GLY A 175 12.32 11.55 -13.04
N ARG A 176 13.18 12.56 -12.93
CA ARG A 176 13.75 13.02 -11.66
C ARG A 176 13.37 14.48 -11.44
N ASN A 177 12.56 14.76 -10.46
CA ASN A 177 12.22 16.09 -9.93
C ASN A 177 11.17 16.90 -10.71
N GLU A 178 10.38 16.34 -11.61
CA GLU A 178 9.26 17.04 -12.20
C GLU A 178 7.93 16.52 -11.67
N ALA A 179 7.14 17.40 -11.07
CA ALA A 179 5.82 17.05 -10.55
C ALA A 179 4.89 16.53 -11.66
N LEU A 180 4.17 15.43 -11.40
CA LEU A 180 3.20 14.85 -12.34
C LEU A 180 1.91 15.70 -12.47
N GLY A 181 1.87 16.85 -11.91
CA GLY A 181 0.73 17.75 -11.90
C GLY A 181 0.84 18.73 -10.74
N ASP A 182 -0.17 19.56 -10.55
CA ASP A 182 -0.29 20.47 -9.43
C ASP A 182 -1.73 20.44 -8.89
N PRO A 183 -1.97 19.86 -7.73
CA PRO A 183 -1.03 19.13 -6.86
C PRO A 183 -0.68 17.73 -7.40
N ASN A 184 0.50 17.22 -7.04
CA ASN A 184 1.03 15.93 -7.48
C ASN A 184 1.01 14.84 -6.39
N THR A 185 -0.01 14.87 -5.54
CA THR A 185 -0.06 14.06 -4.32
C THR A 185 -1.17 13.03 -4.33
N LEU A 186 -0.89 11.87 -3.75
CA LEU A 186 -1.82 10.80 -3.46
C LEU A 186 -1.76 10.51 -1.97
N SER A 187 -2.92 10.52 -1.28
CA SER A 187 -2.98 10.27 0.16
C SER A 187 -4.34 9.74 0.60
N TYR A 188 -4.41 9.20 1.81
CA TYR A 188 -5.68 9.02 2.49
C TYR A 188 -6.18 10.34 3.06
N SER A 189 -7.49 10.58 2.94
CA SER A 189 -8.17 11.75 3.48
C SER A 189 -9.20 11.33 4.53
N GLY A 190 -9.51 12.28 5.44
CA GLY A 190 -10.56 12.14 6.44
C GLY A 190 -10.08 11.67 7.81
N ASN A 191 -10.97 11.79 8.80
CA ASN A 191 -10.73 11.29 10.15
C ASN A 191 -11.06 9.80 10.22
N VAL A 192 -10.08 8.98 9.97
CA VAL A 192 -10.22 7.53 10.10
C VAL A 192 -9.69 7.10 11.46
N GLN A 193 -10.54 6.44 12.23
CA GLN A 193 -10.12 5.82 13.49
C GLN A 193 -9.78 4.36 13.23
N VAL A 194 -8.58 3.98 13.58
CA VAL A 194 -8.16 2.58 13.58
C VAL A 194 -8.56 1.96 14.91
N LYS A 195 -9.34 0.89 14.85
CA LYS A 195 -9.70 0.07 16.01
C LYS A 195 -9.01 -1.27 15.90
N ALA A 196 -8.28 -1.64 16.93
CA ALA A 196 -7.83 -3.02 17.07
C ALA A 196 -9.03 -3.88 17.42
N VAL A 197 -9.21 -4.97 16.70
CA VAL A 197 -10.27 -5.95 16.95
C VAL A 197 -9.65 -7.33 17.16
N THR A 198 -10.31 -8.14 17.97
CA THR A 198 -9.82 -9.45 18.35
C THR A 198 -10.83 -10.54 18.03
N CYS A 199 -10.32 -11.74 17.74
CA CYS A 199 -11.09 -12.97 17.83
C CYS A 199 -10.47 -13.89 18.88
N SER A 200 -11.28 -14.46 19.74
CA SER A 200 -10.88 -15.55 20.61
C SER A 200 -11.31 -16.87 20.00
N VAL A 201 -10.43 -17.86 20.05
CA VAL A 201 -10.70 -19.23 19.56
C VAL A 201 -10.82 -20.16 20.77
N SER A 202 -11.83 -20.98 20.77
CA SER A 202 -12.07 -21.97 21.82
C SER A 202 -12.55 -23.30 21.21
N PRO A 203 -11.93 -24.42 21.60
CA PRO A 203 -10.74 -24.56 22.40
C PRO A 203 -9.47 -24.16 21.65
N LYS A 204 -8.44 -23.73 22.36
CA LYS A 204 -7.11 -23.40 21.76
C LYS A 204 -6.36 -24.64 21.28
N SER A 205 -6.73 -25.79 21.77
CA SER A 205 -6.20 -27.10 21.38
C SER A 205 -7.34 -28.09 21.38
N LEU A 206 -7.42 -28.91 20.36
CA LEU A 206 -8.45 -29.91 20.18
C LEU A 206 -7.80 -31.21 19.71
N THR A 207 -8.05 -32.30 20.41
CA THR A 207 -7.66 -33.62 19.98
C THR A 207 -8.87 -34.30 19.34
N VAL A 208 -8.72 -34.68 18.07
CA VAL A 208 -9.76 -35.40 17.33
C VAL A 208 -9.32 -36.86 17.18
N THR A 209 -9.99 -37.76 17.86
CA THR A 209 -9.71 -39.20 17.74
C THR A 209 -10.38 -39.72 16.47
N LEU A 210 -9.59 -40.27 15.56
CA LEU A 210 -10.10 -40.82 14.29
C LEU A 210 -10.56 -42.29 14.44
N GLY A 211 -10.14 -42.97 15.50
CA GLY A 211 -10.43 -44.39 15.75
C GLY A 211 -9.41 -45.34 15.13
N ASP A 212 -9.52 -46.64 15.50
CA ASP A 212 -8.66 -47.68 14.98
C ASP A 212 -9.38 -48.43 13.87
N PHE A 213 -8.73 -48.60 12.73
CA PHE A 213 -9.30 -49.25 11.57
C PHE A 213 -8.35 -50.36 11.08
N PRO A 214 -8.91 -51.57 10.81
CA PRO A 214 -8.11 -52.64 10.22
C PRO A 214 -7.66 -52.27 8.82
N VAL A 215 -6.42 -52.62 8.47
CA VAL A 215 -5.79 -52.33 7.18
C VAL A 215 -6.67 -52.79 6.00
N SER A 216 -7.43 -53.85 6.19
CA SER A 216 -8.37 -54.38 5.17
C SER A 216 -9.45 -53.39 4.72
N ARG A 217 -9.69 -52.33 5.48
CA ARG A 217 -10.62 -51.26 5.08
C ARG A 217 -10.03 -50.26 4.08
N PHE A 218 -8.70 -50.21 3.96
CA PHE A 218 -8.01 -49.34 3.02
C PHE A 218 -7.78 -50.07 1.72
N THR A 219 -8.71 -49.96 0.78
CA THR A 219 -8.66 -50.67 -0.52
C THR A 219 -7.79 -49.99 -1.57
N GLY A 220 -7.29 -48.82 -1.31
CA GLY A 220 -6.38 -48.06 -2.19
C GLY A 220 -6.30 -46.58 -1.87
N PRO A 221 -5.44 -45.84 -2.58
CA PRO A 221 -5.32 -44.42 -2.40
C PRO A 221 -6.65 -43.68 -2.57
N GLY A 222 -6.98 -42.76 -1.66
CA GLY A 222 -8.23 -42.00 -1.65
C GLY A 222 -9.41 -42.69 -0.97
N THR A 223 -9.23 -43.91 -0.38
CA THR A 223 -10.29 -44.57 0.37
C THR A 223 -10.61 -43.81 1.65
N LEU A 224 -11.87 -43.39 1.82
CA LEU A 224 -12.39 -42.81 3.06
C LEU A 224 -12.89 -43.89 3.98
N VAL A 225 -12.28 -44.03 5.15
CA VAL A 225 -12.64 -45.08 6.14
C VAL A 225 -13.52 -44.52 7.25
N SER A 226 -13.37 -43.28 7.61
CA SER A 226 -14.16 -42.56 8.60
C SER A 226 -14.19 -41.07 8.36
N GLN A 227 -15.20 -40.41 8.91
CA GLN A 227 -15.29 -38.98 9.00
C GLN A 227 -15.56 -38.59 10.46
N SER A 228 -14.79 -37.64 10.96
CA SER A 228 -15.00 -37.00 12.25
C SER A 228 -15.35 -35.54 12.08
N VAL A 229 -16.39 -35.12 12.77
CA VAL A 229 -16.80 -33.70 12.81
C VAL A 229 -16.35 -33.10 14.12
N PHE A 230 -15.74 -31.96 14.06
CA PHE A 230 -15.38 -31.19 15.24
C PHE A 230 -15.76 -29.72 15.04
N ASN A 231 -15.97 -29.02 16.14
CA ASN A 231 -16.33 -27.61 16.12
C ASN A 231 -15.23 -26.76 16.74
N ILE A 232 -14.89 -25.70 16.06
CA ILE A 232 -14.01 -24.65 16.57
C ILE A 232 -14.89 -23.42 16.80
N GLY A 233 -15.07 -23.04 18.05
CA GLY A 233 -15.79 -21.83 18.40
C GLY A 233 -14.90 -20.61 18.23
N MET A 234 -15.39 -19.59 17.55
CA MET A 234 -14.75 -18.28 17.47
C MET A 234 -15.69 -17.21 18.00
N LEU A 235 -15.16 -16.38 18.91
CA LEU A 235 -15.84 -15.18 19.38
C LEU A 235 -15.01 -13.99 18.93
N CYS A 236 -15.58 -13.24 17.98
CA CYS A 236 -14.93 -12.09 17.40
C CYS A 236 -15.66 -10.79 17.78
N ASP A 237 -14.93 -9.69 17.82
CA ASP A 237 -15.53 -8.36 17.86
C ASP A 237 -16.39 -8.11 16.63
N ARG A 238 -17.30 -7.14 16.72
CA ARG A 238 -18.22 -6.80 15.62
C ARG A 238 -17.42 -6.40 14.38
N ASP A 239 -17.93 -6.80 13.21
CA ASP A 239 -17.41 -6.46 11.89
C ASP A 239 -16.05 -7.13 11.53
N VAL A 240 -15.65 -8.17 12.23
CA VAL A 240 -14.51 -9.03 11.87
C VAL A 240 -14.97 -10.11 10.92
N GLN A 241 -14.26 -10.28 9.80
CA GLN A 241 -14.38 -11.44 8.91
C GLN A 241 -13.17 -12.34 9.13
N PRO A 242 -13.31 -13.39 9.96
CA PRO A 242 -12.20 -14.29 10.24
C PRO A 242 -11.93 -15.19 9.03
N GLU A 243 -10.66 -15.32 8.67
CA GLU A 243 -10.19 -16.33 7.75
C GLU A 243 -9.51 -17.45 8.54
N MET A 244 -9.75 -18.69 8.14
CA MET A 244 -9.13 -19.85 8.73
C MET A 244 -8.23 -20.54 7.71
N MET A 245 -6.96 -20.68 8.06
CA MET A 245 -6.01 -21.47 7.30
C MET A 245 -5.59 -22.69 8.10
N ILE A 246 -5.73 -23.87 7.50
CA ILE A 246 -5.27 -25.12 8.09
C ILE A 246 -3.89 -25.44 7.53
N THR A 247 -2.92 -25.55 8.42
CA THR A 247 -1.54 -25.92 8.08
C THR A 247 -1.15 -27.20 8.80
N SER A 248 -0.33 -28.03 8.15
CA SER A 248 0.18 -29.26 8.74
C SER A 248 1.59 -29.05 9.29
N ALA A 249 1.84 -29.49 10.53
CA ALA A 249 3.18 -29.52 11.11
C ALA A 249 4.10 -30.53 10.40
N ASN A 250 3.54 -31.58 9.83
CA ASN A 250 4.28 -32.65 9.13
C ASN A 250 4.34 -32.43 7.61
N GLY A 251 3.77 -31.30 7.12
CA GLY A 251 3.65 -31.02 5.68
C GLY A 251 2.49 -31.78 5.01
N TYR A 252 2.47 -31.73 3.70
CA TYR A 252 1.41 -32.31 2.86
C TYR A 252 1.99 -33.37 1.94
N GLU A 253 1.14 -34.32 1.53
CA GLU A 253 1.51 -35.31 0.53
C GLU A 253 1.73 -34.65 -0.85
N THR A 254 2.82 -35.00 -1.51
CA THR A 254 3.26 -34.31 -2.74
C THR A 254 2.27 -34.52 -3.90
N ASN A 255 1.64 -35.68 -3.95
CA ASN A 255 0.74 -36.06 -5.05
C ASN A 255 -0.75 -35.86 -4.75
N PHE A 256 -1.09 -35.41 -3.56
CA PHE A 256 -2.46 -35.28 -3.10
C PHE A 256 -2.67 -33.94 -2.40
N PRO A 257 -3.06 -32.88 -3.13
CA PRO A 257 -3.31 -31.57 -2.54
C PRO A 257 -4.32 -31.64 -1.38
N GLY A 258 -3.97 -31.00 -0.26
CA GLY A 258 -4.82 -30.98 0.94
C GLY A 258 -4.72 -32.21 1.85
N VAL A 259 -3.93 -33.22 1.47
CA VAL A 259 -3.69 -34.40 2.32
C VAL A 259 -2.50 -34.15 3.22
N ILE A 260 -2.72 -34.21 4.51
CA ILE A 260 -1.71 -34.00 5.57
C ILE A 260 -0.89 -35.28 5.74
N LYS A 261 0.44 -35.14 5.81
CA LYS A 261 1.31 -36.26 6.17
C LYS A 261 1.09 -36.69 7.62
N LEU A 262 0.99 -37.97 7.80
CA LEU A 262 0.97 -38.57 9.14
C LEU A 262 2.38 -38.58 9.76
N THR A 263 2.47 -38.75 11.07
CA THR A 263 3.75 -39.01 11.74
C THR A 263 4.26 -40.40 11.36
N PRO A 264 5.59 -40.64 11.41
CA PRO A 264 6.16 -41.95 11.06
C PRO A 264 5.60 -43.12 11.89
N GLU A 265 5.12 -42.83 13.10
CA GLU A 265 4.56 -43.82 14.01
C GLU A 265 3.06 -44.06 13.77
N SER A 266 2.44 -43.35 12.85
CA SER A 266 0.98 -43.46 12.58
C SER A 266 0.68 -44.56 11.56
N GLY A 267 1.06 -45.75 11.86
CA GLY A 267 0.66 -46.90 11.09
C GLY A 267 1.63 -47.46 10.18
#